data_d7c05d49c768453adc0beef2725627b1
#
_entry.id   d7c05d49c768453adc0beef2725627b1
#
_cell.length_a   1.000
_cell.length_b   1.000
_cell.length_c   1.000
_cell.angle_alpha   90.00
_cell.angle_beta   90.00
_cell.angle_gamma   90.00
#
_symmetry.space_group_name_H-M   'P 1'
#
loop_
_entity.id
_entity.type
_entity.pdbx_description
1 polymer ?
#
loop_
_entity_poly.entity_id
_entity_poly.type
_entity_poly.pdbx_seq_one_letter_code
_entity_poly.pdbx_strand_id
1 'polypeptide(L)'
;MKPLFTIHAGEYLVGSHIEQQFRHANVWVPSRDTGVDLLVSDRRNRRAVSLQVKFSKDFLVTHMGPVFQKDLRSCGWWTIDQNKLRDSPADFWVFVLHGFARRTIDFVIVPPRELWRRLRSIHGSQKIIQSYLWVTEGRQCWETRGLQRKDQLRITDGAYRVQKREFTRWLNEWGPVARLNK
;
A
#
# COMPACT_ATOMS: atom_id res chain seq x y z
N MET A 1 -21.94 -11.72 3.85
CA MET A 1 -21.96 -10.57 4.76
C MET A 1 -20.67 -10.61 5.57
N LYS A 2 -19.79 -9.59 5.48
CA LYS A 2 -18.69 -9.47 6.46
C LYS A 2 -19.35 -9.24 7.82
N PRO A 3 -19.07 -10.04 8.86
CA PRO A 3 -19.54 -9.70 10.21
C PRO A 3 -18.98 -8.30 10.55
N LEU A 4 -19.83 -7.42 11.04
CA LEU A 4 -19.49 -6.03 11.43
C LEU A 4 -18.27 -5.94 12.37
N PHE A 5 -17.89 -7.04 13.00
CA PHE A 5 -16.77 -7.10 13.95
C PHE A 5 -15.45 -7.66 13.36
N THR A 6 -15.39 -7.99 12.07
CA THR A 6 -14.13 -8.42 11.42
C THR A 6 -13.57 -7.35 10.50
N ILE A 7 -13.29 -6.19 11.06
CA ILE A 7 -12.38 -5.24 10.41
C ILE A 7 -10.99 -5.86 10.47
N HIS A 8 -10.39 -6.10 9.32
CA HIS A 8 -9.01 -6.57 9.26
C HIS A 8 -8.07 -5.49 9.80
N ALA A 9 -6.97 -5.90 10.40
CA ALA A 9 -5.99 -4.98 11.01
C ALA A 9 -5.58 -3.84 10.06
N GLY A 10 -5.43 -4.11 8.76
CA GLY A 10 -5.11 -3.10 7.76
C GLY A 10 -6.20 -2.05 7.58
N GLU A 11 -7.47 -2.47 7.52
CA GLU A 11 -8.62 -1.57 7.40
C GLU A 11 -8.71 -0.65 8.62
N TYR A 12 -8.50 -1.22 9.82
CA TYR A 12 -8.45 -0.45 11.07
C TYR A 12 -7.34 0.60 11.05
N LEU A 13 -6.12 0.22 10.65
CA LEU A 13 -4.99 1.14 10.60
C LEU A 13 -5.21 2.29 9.59
N VAL A 14 -5.79 1.99 8.43
CA VAL A 14 -6.14 3.00 7.42
C VAL A 14 -7.25 3.91 7.93
N GLY A 15 -8.33 3.36 8.46
CA GLY A 15 -9.47 4.13 9.01
C GLY A 15 -9.02 5.04 10.14
N SER A 16 -8.30 4.52 11.13
CA SER A 16 -7.78 5.31 12.26
C SER A 16 -6.83 6.41 11.80
N HIS A 17 -5.97 6.14 10.81
CA HIS A 17 -5.10 7.18 10.26
C HIS A 17 -5.91 8.30 9.61
N ILE A 18 -6.93 7.95 8.82
CA ILE A 18 -7.80 8.95 8.17
C ILE A 18 -8.55 9.78 9.20
N GLU A 19 -9.15 9.17 10.21
CA GLU A 19 -9.88 9.89 11.28
C GLU A 19 -8.98 10.85 12.07
N GLN A 20 -7.74 10.45 12.34
CA GLN A 20 -6.78 11.28 13.06
C GLN A 20 -6.25 12.46 12.24
N GLN A 21 -5.97 12.24 10.95
CA GLN A 21 -5.34 13.24 10.10
C GLN A 21 -6.34 14.12 9.34
N PHE A 22 -7.55 13.62 9.07
CA PHE A 22 -8.56 14.28 8.23
C PHE A 22 -9.88 14.44 8.98
N ARG A 23 -9.92 15.33 9.98
CA ARG A 23 -11.04 15.54 10.92
C ARG A 23 -12.41 15.82 10.27
N HIS A 24 -12.45 16.10 8.97
CA HIS A 24 -13.68 16.36 8.21
C HIS A 24 -14.04 15.24 7.25
N ALA A 25 -13.33 14.12 7.31
CA ALA A 25 -13.65 12.93 6.55
C ALA A 25 -14.44 11.93 7.41
N ASN A 26 -15.46 11.31 6.80
CA ASN A 26 -16.15 10.18 7.41
C ASN A 26 -15.62 8.89 6.81
N VAL A 27 -15.39 7.87 7.62
CA VAL A 27 -14.96 6.54 7.19
C VAL A 27 -16.11 5.55 7.34
N TRP A 28 -16.42 4.85 6.25
CA TRP A 28 -17.51 3.86 6.20
C TRP A 28 -16.93 2.49 5.85
N VAL A 29 -17.42 1.45 6.52
CA VAL A 29 -17.06 0.05 6.25
C VAL A 29 -18.23 -0.60 5.51
N PRO A 30 -18.05 -1.03 4.24
CA PRO A 30 -19.11 -1.74 3.52
C PRO A 30 -19.48 -3.06 4.19
N SER A 31 -20.76 -3.36 4.28
CA SER A 31 -21.26 -4.62 4.85
C SER A 31 -21.00 -5.84 3.97
N ARG A 32 -20.69 -5.65 2.69
CA ARG A 32 -20.38 -6.70 1.72
C ARG A 32 -18.99 -6.52 1.14
N ASP A 33 -18.29 -7.64 0.96
CA ASP A 33 -17.02 -7.67 0.23
C ASP A 33 -17.30 -7.57 -1.28
N THR A 34 -17.18 -6.36 -1.81
CA THR A 34 -17.37 -6.03 -3.23
C THR A 34 -16.06 -5.58 -3.89
N GLY A 35 -14.92 -5.77 -3.22
CA GLY A 35 -13.63 -5.26 -3.68
C GLY A 35 -13.37 -3.80 -3.25
N VAL A 36 -14.22 -3.28 -2.34
CA VAL A 36 -14.03 -2.02 -1.62
C VAL A 36 -14.06 -2.34 -0.12
N ASP A 37 -12.99 -2.00 0.59
CA ASP A 37 -12.88 -2.26 2.04
C ASP A 37 -13.30 -1.05 2.87
N LEU A 38 -13.02 0.16 2.39
CA LEU A 38 -13.43 1.42 3.03
C LEU A 38 -13.98 2.39 2.00
N LEU A 39 -15.00 3.15 2.39
CA LEU A 39 -15.46 4.34 1.67
C LEU A 39 -15.17 5.55 2.55
N VAL A 40 -14.47 6.53 2.00
CA VAL A 40 -14.12 7.78 2.69
C VAL A 40 -14.88 8.91 2.04
N SER A 41 -15.69 9.64 2.80
CA SER A 41 -16.48 10.75 2.28
C SER A 41 -16.13 12.09 2.93
N ASP A 42 -16.50 13.18 2.28
CA ASP A 42 -16.47 14.51 2.89
C ASP A 42 -17.49 14.60 4.04
N ARG A 43 -17.41 15.67 4.84
CA ARG A 43 -18.31 15.90 5.99
C ARG A 43 -19.80 15.87 5.62
N ARG A 44 -20.14 16.22 4.38
CA ARG A 44 -21.55 16.28 3.91
C ARG A 44 -21.97 15.04 3.13
N ASN A 45 -21.08 14.05 3.01
CA ASN A 45 -21.29 12.82 2.23
C ASN A 45 -21.64 13.05 0.75
N ARG A 46 -21.16 14.16 0.16
CA ARG A 46 -21.41 14.51 -1.24
C ARG A 46 -20.35 13.99 -2.18
N ARG A 47 -19.13 13.85 -1.71
CA ARG A 47 -17.98 13.30 -2.44
C ARG A 47 -17.40 12.16 -1.64
N ALA A 48 -16.97 11.13 -2.34
CA ALA A 48 -16.37 9.97 -1.70
C ALA A 48 -15.23 9.40 -2.53
N VAL A 49 -14.34 8.68 -1.85
CA VAL A 49 -13.25 7.90 -2.42
C VAL A 49 -13.34 6.49 -1.85
N SER A 50 -13.29 5.48 -2.71
CA SER A 50 -13.33 4.07 -2.32
C SER A 50 -11.91 3.48 -2.26
N LEU A 51 -11.63 2.73 -1.19
CA LEU A 51 -10.32 2.16 -0.92
C LEU A 51 -10.39 0.63 -0.81
N GLN A 52 -9.47 -0.05 -1.50
CA GLN A 52 -9.17 -1.46 -1.28
C GLN A 52 -7.90 -1.55 -0.44
N VAL A 53 -7.97 -2.12 0.74
CA VAL A 53 -6.83 -2.21 1.67
C VAL A 53 -6.12 -3.55 1.53
N LYS A 54 -4.80 -3.52 1.52
CA LYS A 54 -3.93 -4.69 1.50
C LYS A 54 -2.92 -4.60 2.64
N PHE A 55 -3.08 -5.42 3.64
CA PHE A 55 -2.18 -5.48 4.80
C PHE A 55 -1.13 -6.57 4.62
N SER A 56 0.10 -6.29 5.02
CA SER A 56 1.17 -7.28 5.13
C SER A 56 1.89 -7.14 6.45
N LYS A 57 2.20 -8.28 7.05
CA LYS A 57 3.11 -8.33 8.20
C LYS A 57 4.53 -7.95 7.77
N ASP A 58 5.24 -7.27 8.67
CA ASP A 58 6.67 -7.02 8.54
C ASP A 58 7.46 -8.32 8.55
N PHE A 59 8.35 -8.49 7.59
CA PHE A 59 9.27 -9.62 7.53
C PHE A 59 10.75 -9.21 7.65
N LEU A 60 11.04 -7.94 7.98
CA LEU A 60 12.41 -7.44 8.15
C LEU A 60 13.19 -8.26 9.16
N VAL A 61 12.57 -8.55 10.31
CA VAL A 61 13.24 -9.25 11.40
C VAL A 61 13.47 -10.73 11.10
N THR A 62 12.56 -11.36 10.36
CA THR A 62 12.55 -12.82 10.16
C THR A 62 13.24 -13.29 8.89
N HIS A 63 13.29 -12.46 7.84
CA HIS A 63 13.73 -12.89 6.52
C HIS A 63 14.81 -12.00 5.90
N MET A 64 15.09 -10.83 6.49
CA MET A 64 16.07 -9.90 5.96
C MET A 64 17.37 -9.94 6.75
N GLY A 65 18.50 -10.02 6.04
CA GLY A 65 19.82 -9.97 6.68
C GLY A 65 20.08 -8.62 7.38
N PRO A 66 21.01 -8.59 8.36
CA PRO A 66 21.29 -7.37 9.16
C PRO A 66 21.64 -6.13 8.33
N VAL A 67 22.25 -6.32 7.16
CA VAL A 67 22.62 -5.24 6.25
C VAL A 67 21.40 -4.44 5.81
N PHE A 68 20.26 -5.10 5.59
CA PHE A 68 19.02 -4.44 5.15
C PHE A 68 18.21 -3.86 6.31
N GLN A 69 18.29 -4.48 7.49
CA GLN A 69 17.46 -4.10 8.63
C GLN A 69 17.70 -2.67 9.12
N LYS A 70 18.93 -2.15 8.99
CA LYS A 70 19.26 -0.78 9.40
C LYS A 70 18.76 0.30 8.44
N ASP A 71 18.69 -0.03 7.12
CA ASP A 71 18.41 0.93 6.06
C ASP A 71 16.96 0.86 5.57
N LEU A 72 16.21 -0.16 6.01
CA LEU A 72 14.79 -0.31 5.71
C LEU A 72 13.93 0.08 6.90
N ARG A 73 12.95 0.91 6.64
CA ARG A 73 11.96 1.38 7.60
C ARG A 73 10.80 0.40 7.77
N SER A 74 10.26 -0.05 6.66
CA SER A 74 9.17 -1.03 6.59
C SER A 74 9.23 -1.82 5.29
N CYS A 75 8.64 -2.99 5.30
CA CYS A 75 8.47 -3.80 4.10
C CYS A 75 7.18 -4.61 4.17
N GLY A 76 6.71 -5.03 3.00
CA GLY A 76 5.53 -5.87 2.89
C GLY A 76 5.54 -6.68 1.61
N TRP A 77 4.76 -7.78 1.59
CA TRP A 77 4.60 -8.60 0.41
C TRP A 77 3.15 -9.05 0.25
N TRP A 78 2.72 -9.19 -1.00
CA TRP A 78 1.35 -9.56 -1.34
C TRP A 78 1.33 -10.48 -2.54
N THR A 79 0.36 -11.38 -2.54
CA THR A 79 -0.06 -12.13 -3.73
C THR A 79 -1.23 -11.38 -4.36
N ILE A 80 -1.10 -11.01 -5.62
CA ILE A 80 -2.04 -10.16 -6.33
C ILE A 80 -2.56 -10.89 -7.57
N ASP A 81 -3.88 -11.01 -7.70
CA ASP A 81 -4.53 -11.42 -8.95
C ASP A 81 -4.63 -10.21 -9.87
N GLN A 82 -3.92 -10.24 -11.01
CA GLN A 82 -3.87 -9.13 -11.96
C GLN A 82 -5.22 -8.82 -12.59
N ASN A 83 -6.12 -9.79 -12.73
CA ASN A 83 -7.47 -9.54 -13.25
C ASN A 83 -8.30 -8.77 -12.23
N LYS A 84 -8.28 -9.20 -10.95
CA LYS A 84 -8.96 -8.47 -9.87
C LYS A 84 -8.43 -7.06 -9.70
N LEU A 85 -7.14 -6.86 -9.92
CA LEU A 85 -6.53 -5.53 -9.87
C LEU A 85 -6.97 -4.65 -11.04
N ARG A 86 -6.95 -5.19 -12.27
CA ARG A 86 -7.37 -4.47 -13.49
C ARG A 86 -8.84 -4.03 -13.40
N ASP A 87 -9.69 -4.93 -12.92
CA ASP A 87 -11.14 -4.76 -12.87
C ASP A 87 -11.62 -4.26 -11.48
N SER A 88 -10.69 -3.72 -10.68
CA SER A 88 -11.00 -3.23 -9.33
C SER A 88 -12.01 -2.08 -9.36
N PRO A 89 -13.08 -2.16 -8.55
CA PRO A 89 -14.05 -1.08 -8.40
C PRO A 89 -13.56 0.05 -7.48
N ALA A 90 -12.47 -0.17 -6.72
CA ALA A 90 -11.93 0.84 -5.83
C ALA A 90 -11.18 1.93 -6.60
N ASP A 91 -11.29 3.18 -6.14
CA ASP A 91 -10.52 4.31 -6.69
C ASP A 91 -9.03 4.17 -6.38
N PHE A 92 -8.69 3.64 -5.21
CA PHE A 92 -7.30 3.43 -4.80
C PHE A 92 -7.11 2.11 -4.06
N TRP A 93 -5.95 1.50 -4.27
CA TRP A 93 -5.41 0.44 -3.43
C TRP A 93 -4.46 1.04 -2.41
N VAL A 94 -4.63 0.66 -1.14
CA VAL A 94 -3.81 1.10 -0.02
C VAL A 94 -3.05 -0.09 0.53
N PHE A 95 -1.76 -0.14 0.26
CA PHE A 95 -0.87 -1.12 0.87
C PHE A 95 -0.41 -0.61 2.23
N VAL A 96 -0.62 -1.39 3.26
CA VAL A 96 -0.21 -1.07 4.63
C VAL A 96 1.05 -1.86 4.95
N LEU A 97 2.15 -1.16 5.16
CA LEU A 97 3.43 -1.71 5.56
C LEU A 97 3.64 -1.42 7.05
N HIS A 98 3.45 -2.44 7.88
CA HIS A 98 3.53 -2.29 9.33
C HIS A 98 4.86 -2.85 9.84
N GLY A 99 5.79 -1.95 10.17
CA GLY A 99 7.11 -2.27 10.72
C GLY A 99 7.04 -2.51 12.23
N PHE A 100 6.93 -3.76 12.67
CA PHE A 100 6.78 -4.10 14.09
C PHE A 100 8.00 -3.71 14.93
N ALA A 101 9.21 -3.98 14.42
CA ALA A 101 10.44 -3.68 15.16
C ALA A 101 10.62 -2.18 15.40
N ARG A 102 10.23 -1.33 14.46
CA ARG A 102 10.39 0.12 14.54
C ARG A 102 9.10 0.85 14.89
N ARG A 103 8.00 0.11 15.10
CA ARG A 103 6.66 0.67 15.36
C ARG A 103 6.26 1.72 14.31
N THR A 104 6.60 1.47 13.04
CA THR A 104 6.30 2.36 11.92
C THR A 104 5.13 1.83 11.12
N ILE A 105 4.33 2.74 10.57
CA ILE A 105 3.29 2.41 9.60
C ILE A 105 3.52 3.32 8.39
N ASP A 106 3.66 2.70 7.23
CA ASP A 106 3.74 3.40 5.97
C ASP A 106 2.59 2.91 5.07
N PHE A 107 2.07 3.81 4.24
CA PHE A 107 0.98 3.54 3.32
C PHE A 107 1.42 3.83 1.90
N VAL A 108 1.10 2.94 0.96
CA VAL A 108 1.26 3.22 -0.48
C VAL A 108 -0.13 3.29 -1.09
N ILE A 109 -0.55 4.49 -1.50
CA ILE A 109 -1.89 4.79 -2.00
C ILE A 109 -1.82 4.97 -3.52
N VAL A 110 -2.25 3.98 -4.28
CA VAL A 110 -2.03 3.94 -5.73
C VAL A 110 -3.32 3.61 -6.49
N PRO A 111 -3.63 4.31 -7.60
CA PRO A 111 -4.77 3.96 -8.45
C PRO A 111 -4.59 2.55 -9.04
N PRO A 112 -5.64 1.69 -9.08
CA PRO A 112 -5.52 0.29 -9.51
C PRO A 112 -5.02 0.15 -10.95
N ARG A 113 -5.42 1.02 -11.88
CA ARG A 113 -4.93 1.00 -13.27
C ARG A 113 -3.43 1.28 -13.38
N GLU A 114 -2.92 2.23 -12.58
CA GLU A 114 -1.50 2.55 -12.55
C GLU A 114 -0.70 1.42 -11.90
N LEU A 115 -1.20 0.87 -10.79
CA LEU A 115 -0.61 -0.29 -10.13
C LEU A 115 -0.54 -1.49 -11.08
N TRP A 116 -1.64 -1.82 -11.76
CA TRP A 116 -1.69 -2.91 -12.73
C TRP A 116 -0.67 -2.72 -13.87
N ARG A 117 -0.62 -1.52 -14.46
CA ARG A 117 0.32 -1.20 -15.55
C ARG A 117 1.77 -1.41 -15.12
N ARG A 118 2.13 -0.93 -13.93
CA ARG A 118 3.47 -1.08 -13.37
C ARG A 118 3.82 -2.53 -13.07
N LEU A 119 2.97 -3.22 -12.34
CA LEU A 119 3.23 -4.61 -11.97
C LEU A 119 3.31 -5.52 -13.22
N ARG A 120 2.48 -5.27 -14.22
CA ARG A 120 2.55 -5.96 -15.51
C ARG A 120 3.88 -5.69 -16.25
N SER A 121 4.39 -4.47 -16.21
CA SER A 121 5.67 -4.12 -16.83
C SER A 121 6.89 -4.71 -16.09
N ILE A 122 6.75 -5.03 -14.81
CA ILE A 122 7.80 -5.64 -13.97
C ILE A 122 7.75 -7.16 -14.05
N HIS A 123 6.57 -7.76 -13.94
CA HIS A 123 6.37 -9.20 -13.72
C HIS A 123 5.73 -9.92 -14.91
N GLY A 124 5.37 -9.22 -15.99
CA GLY A 124 4.70 -9.81 -17.14
C GLY A 124 3.19 -10.03 -16.92
N SER A 125 2.60 -10.90 -17.76
CA SER A 125 1.14 -11.11 -17.84
C SER A 125 0.62 -12.28 -17.01
N GLN A 126 1.39 -12.79 -16.06
CA GLN A 126 0.96 -13.89 -15.18
C GLN A 126 -0.29 -13.48 -14.41
N LYS A 127 -1.29 -14.38 -14.28
CA LYS A 127 -2.53 -14.11 -13.56
C LYS A 127 -2.28 -13.75 -12.10
N ILE A 128 -1.43 -14.52 -11.44
CA ILE A 128 -1.07 -14.32 -10.03
C ILE A 128 0.40 -13.91 -9.95
N ILE A 129 0.64 -12.81 -9.30
CA ILE A 129 1.99 -12.28 -9.07
C ILE A 129 2.23 -12.06 -7.57
N GLN A 130 3.48 -12.11 -7.19
CA GLN A 130 3.93 -11.64 -5.89
C GLN A 130 4.60 -10.28 -6.06
N SER A 131 4.28 -9.34 -5.20
CA SER A 131 4.89 -8.01 -5.17
C SER A 131 5.45 -7.74 -3.78
N TYR A 132 6.66 -7.22 -3.70
CA TYR A 132 7.36 -6.87 -2.48
C TYR A 132 7.66 -5.37 -2.49
N LEU A 133 7.15 -4.64 -1.52
CA LEU A 133 7.46 -3.22 -1.36
C LEU A 133 8.40 -3.03 -0.18
N TRP A 134 9.46 -2.25 -0.41
CA TRP A 134 10.41 -1.81 0.60
C TRP A 134 10.33 -0.30 0.74
N VAL A 135 10.27 0.18 1.98
CA VAL A 135 10.41 1.60 2.32
C VAL A 135 11.74 1.78 3.02
N THR A 136 12.60 2.62 2.44
CA THR A 136 13.91 2.95 3.01
C THR A 136 13.80 4.01 4.10
N GLU A 137 14.84 4.16 4.94
CA GLU A 137 14.92 5.27 5.89
C GLU A 137 14.88 6.64 5.20
N GLY A 138 15.41 6.75 3.98
CA GLY A 138 15.30 7.93 3.13
C GLY A 138 13.92 8.19 2.53
N ARG A 139 12.87 7.48 2.99
CA ARG A 139 11.49 7.64 2.52
C ARG A 139 11.30 7.38 1.02
N GLN A 140 12.04 6.47 0.45
CA GLN A 140 11.82 5.95 -0.89
C GLN A 140 11.10 4.60 -0.82
N CYS A 141 10.18 4.35 -1.75
CA CYS A 141 9.44 3.09 -1.85
C CYS A 141 9.74 2.40 -3.17
N TRP A 142 10.10 1.12 -3.09
CA TRP A 142 10.54 0.33 -4.23
C TRP A 142 9.86 -1.05 -4.27
N GLU A 143 9.46 -1.47 -5.45
CA GLU A 143 9.06 -2.85 -5.71
C GLU A 143 10.32 -3.69 -5.95
N THR A 144 10.52 -4.75 -5.15
CA THR A 144 11.80 -5.46 -5.07
C THR A 144 11.74 -6.95 -5.45
N ARG A 145 10.56 -7.50 -5.76
CA ARG A 145 10.42 -8.91 -6.14
C ARG A 145 11.26 -9.23 -7.37
N GLY A 146 12.10 -10.28 -7.25
CA GLY A 146 12.98 -10.74 -8.33
C GLY A 146 14.25 -9.91 -8.54
N LEU A 147 14.53 -8.91 -7.71
CA LEU A 147 15.80 -8.20 -7.73
C LEU A 147 16.92 -9.06 -7.16
N GLN A 148 18.08 -8.99 -7.79
CA GLN A 148 19.30 -9.59 -7.26
C GLN A 148 19.86 -8.77 -6.09
N ARG A 149 20.69 -9.40 -5.26
CA ARG A 149 21.28 -8.78 -4.08
C ARG A 149 21.99 -7.45 -4.36
N LYS A 150 22.70 -7.35 -5.48
CA LYS A 150 23.38 -6.11 -5.89
C LYS A 150 22.42 -4.93 -6.08
N ASP A 151 21.23 -5.16 -6.65
CA ASP A 151 20.24 -4.12 -6.86
C ASP A 151 19.49 -3.79 -5.56
N GLN A 152 19.28 -4.80 -4.70
CA GLN A 152 18.74 -4.59 -3.36
C GLN A 152 19.66 -3.69 -2.52
N LEU A 153 20.98 -3.89 -2.56
CA LEU A 153 21.96 -3.02 -1.90
C LEU A 153 21.91 -1.59 -2.47
N ARG A 154 21.80 -1.43 -3.79
CA ARG A 154 21.65 -0.11 -4.40
C ARG A 154 20.38 0.63 -3.97
N ILE A 155 19.32 -0.09 -3.60
CA ILE A 155 18.13 0.53 -3.02
C ILE A 155 18.46 1.11 -1.64
N THR A 156 19.11 0.33 -0.78
CA THR A 156 19.48 0.79 0.56
C THR A 156 20.50 1.94 0.53
N ASP A 157 21.41 1.91 -0.41
CA ASP A 157 22.41 2.98 -0.62
C ASP A 157 21.83 4.20 -1.35
N GLY A 158 20.54 4.19 -1.71
CA GLY A 158 19.89 5.27 -2.45
C GLY A 158 20.39 5.46 -3.89
N ALA A 159 21.09 4.47 -4.46
CA ALA A 159 21.67 4.51 -5.81
C ALA A 159 20.83 3.81 -6.90
N TYR A 160 19.71 3.18 -6.53
CA TYR A 160 18.83 2.51 -7.49
C TYR A 160 17.99 3.51 -8.27
N ARG A 161 17.77 3.29 -9.60
CA ARG A 161 17.15 4.32 -10.49
C ARG A 161 16.13 3.73 -11.48
N VAL A 162 15.66 2.51 -11.29
CA VAL A 162 14.71 1.89 -12.22
C VAL A 162 13.29 2.39 -11.96
N GLN A 163 12.86 3.43 -12.67
CA GLN A 163 11.61 4.16 -12.47
C GLN A 163 10.35 3.29 -12.43
N LYS A 164 10.25 2.23 -13.26
CA LYS A 164 9.08 1.36 -13.24
C LYS A 164 8.87 0.65 -11.91
N ARG A 165 9.92 0.50 -11.10
CA ARG A 165 9.89 -0.12 -9.77
C ARG A 165 9.76 0.90 -8.63
N GLU A 166 9.77 2.19 -8.93
CA GLU A 166 9.68 3.24 -7.92
C GLU A 166 8.22 3.56 -7.58
N PHE A 167 7.88 3.48 -6.30
CA PHE A 167 6.55 3.76 -5.75
C PHE A 167 6.56 4.96 -4.80
N THR A 168 7.67 5.69 -4.70
CA THR A 168 7.88 6.81 -3.76
C THR A 168 6.80 7.88 -3.85
N ARG A 169 6.33 8.21 -5.05
CA ARG A 169 5.29 9.23 -5.26
C ARG A 169 3.93 8.89 -4.64
N TRP A 170 3.69 7.62 -4.28
CA TRP A 170 2.46 7.16 -3.64
C TRP A 170 2.65 6.84 -2.16
N LEU A 171 3.91 6.97 -1.66
CA LEU A 171 4.22 6.71 -0.27
C LEU A 171 3.63 7.80 0.63
N ASN A 172 2.69 7.40 1.48
CA ASN A 172 1.95 8.29 2.39
C ASN A 172 1.26 9.47 1.67
N GLU A 173 0.92 9.30 0.38
CA GLU A 173 0.28 10.34 -0.43
C GLU A 173 -1.24 10.30 -0.28
N TRP A 174 -1.75 10.96 0.72
CA TRP A 174 -3.17 11.05 1.05
C TRP A 174 -3.93 12.18 0.33
N GLY A 175 -3.35 12.78 -0.68
CA GLY A 175 -3.97 13.82 -1.50
C GLY A 175 -5.39 13.50 -1.99
N PRO A 176 -5.71 12.25 -2.38
CA PRO A 176 -7.09 11.88 -2.73
C PRO A 176 -8.10 12.14 -1.62
N VAL A 177 -7.77 11.80 -0.37
CA VAL A 177 -8.62 12.05 0.80
C VAL A 177 -8.63 13.54 1.18
N ALA A 178 -7.47 14.18 1.16
CA ALA A 178 -7.35 15.62 1.47
C ALA A 178 -8.19 16.50 0.54
N ARG A 179 -8.37 16.09 -0.73
CA ARG A 179 -9.19 16.83 -1.71
C ARG A 179 -10.69 16.70 -1.49
N LEU A 180 -11.17 15.76 -0.70
CA LEU A 180 -12.60 15.64 -0.39
C LEU A 180 -13.15 16.89 0.29
N ASN A 181 -12.31 17.62 1.02
CA ASN A 181 -12.70 18.78 1.83
C ASN A 181 -12.40 20.14 1.15
N LYS A 182 -12.02 20.11 -0.12
CA LYS A 182 -11.86 21.30 -0.97
C LYS A 182 -13.06 21.42 -1.90
#